data_7bc5b35eca51901119d3d0ae0bad605d
#
_entry.id   7bc5b35eca51901119d3d0ae0bad605d
#
_cell.length_a   1.000
_cell.length_b   1.000
_cell.length_c   1.000
_cell.angle_alpha   90.00
_cell.angle_beta   90.00
_cell.angle_gamma   90.00
#
_symmetry.space_group_name_H-M   'P 1'
#
loop_
_entity.id
_entity.type
_entity.pdbx_description
1 polymer ?
#
loop_
_entity_poly.entity_id
_entity_poly.type
_entity_poly.pdbx_seq_one_letter_code
_entity_poly.pdbx_strand_id
1 'polypeptide(L)'
;MFLQFFIWGAWYTTIGNYMSAHGMSSQAYLPYTVNPIAAIVAPFFLGLIADRYFATQRVLGVLHLFGGVLMLLVPGATGSPGLFVFLILLYNLCYMPTLGLANSLAFHNISDQEKQFPLIRVYGTIGWIVAGLFIGFVLSRFSAGQLPDTTPLPLYTTGVASLLLGLYSFALPHTPPPGAGRPVSIRSIVGIDALRELGSKSFYVFIVSSLLICIPLAAYYAYAPIFARVGVYDVGTSNVVTSVFPNPSSLMTLGQISETGFMLLMPLMFVRLGVKKMLLVGMGAWVLRYALFAMAAPSAVFWLIVAGILLHGVCYDFFFVTGQIYVDKKSTPAVRGQAQGFLVLVTYGIGMLIGGIIAGKVYNGFKGAATDLTLAQWAKFWPLPAAFAGVVMVLFAIFFRPQTQERPTQASAPTPS
;
A
#
# COMPACT_ATOMS: atom_id res chain seq x y z
N MET A 1 9.33 7.01 -11.33
CA MET A 1 8.92 6.80 -9.91
C MET A 1 8.02 7.91 -9.39
N PHE A 2 8.34 9.19 -9.48
CA PHE A 2 7.51 10.28 -8.96
C PHE A 2 6.07 10.23 -9.49
N LEU A 3 5.87 10.33 -10.81
CA LEU A 3 4.53 10.26 -11.41
C LEU A 3 3.82 8.94 -11.14
N GLN A 4 4.55 7.83 -11.12
CA GLN A 4 4.01 6.51 -10.81
C GLN A 4 3.25 6.48 -9.48
N PHE A 5 3.83 7.05 -8.43
CA PHE A 5 3.21 7.08 -7.10
C PHE A 5 2.32 8.29 -6.87
N PHE A 6 2.54 9.41 -7.58
CA PHE A 6 1.59 10.52 -7.63
C PHE A 6 0.23 10.06 -8.15
N ILE A 7 0.20 9.30 -9.24
CA ILE A 7 -1.01 8.71 -9.82
C ILE A 7 -1.75 7.87 -8.77
N TRP A 8 -1.06 7.03 -8.02
CA TRP A 8 -1.68 6.17 -7.01
C TRP A 8 -2.19 6.98 -5.83
N GLY A 9 -1.36 7.88 -5.28
CA GLY A 9 -1.73 8.73 -4.15
C GLY A 9 -2.90 9.67 -4.44
N ALA A 10 -3.07 10.11 -5.68
CA ALA A 10 -4.11 11.06 -6.05
C ALA A 10 -5.54 10.48 -5.96
N TRP A 11 -5.74 9.18 -6.17
CA TRP A 11 -7.08 8.59 -6.10
C TRP A 11 -7.30 7.68 -4.89
N TYR A 12 -6.27 7.00 -4.43
CA TYR A 12 -6.42 5.90 -3.45
C TYR A 12 -6.91 6.38 -2.08
N THR A 13 -6.49 7.56 -1.66
CA THR A 13 -6.93 8.18 -0.40
C THR A 13 -8.25 8.93 -0.52
N THR A 14 -8.69 9.29 -1.73
CA THR A 14 -9.90 10.09 -1.98
C THR A 14 -11.12 9.27 -2.31
N ILE A 15 -10.92 8.08 -2.93
CA ILE A 15 -12.00 7.31 -3.54
C ILE A 15 -13.13 6.95 -2.56
N GLY A 16 -12.80 6.65 -1.29
CA GLY A 16 -13.77 6.35 -0.26
C GLY A 16 -14.66 7.55 0.04
N ASN A 17 -14.08 8.74 0.17
CA ASN A 17 -14.82 9.99 0.39
C ASN A 17 -15.68 10.37 -0.83
N TYR A 18 -15.14 10.22 -2.04
CA TYR A 18 -15.90 10.41 -3.27
C TYR A 18 -17.11 9.50 -3.34
N MET A 19 -16.94 8.20 -3.13
CA MET A 19 -18.04 7.23 -3.17
C MET A 19 -19.09 7.50 -2.09
N SER A 20 -18.65 7.89 -0.89
CA SER A 20 -19.55 8.25 0.21
C SER A 20 -20.41 9.46 -0.17
N ALA A 21 -19.82 10.53 -0.70
CA ALA A 21 -20.51 11.74 -1.11
C ALA A 21 -21.52 11.51 -2.26
N HIS A 22 -21.34 10.44 -3.05
CA HIS A 22 -22.18 10.13 -4.21
C HIS A 22 -23.13 8.92 -3.99
N GLY A 23 -23.47 8.60 -2.74
CA GLY A 23 -24.45 7.56 -2.43
C GLY A 23 -23.93 6.12 -2.58
N MET A 24 -22.61 5.92 -2.76
CA MET A 24 -21.97 4.62 -2.91
C MET A 24 -21.21 4.18 -1.65
N SER A 25 -21.54 4.71 -0.46
CA SER A 25 -20.81 4.44 0.77
C SER A 25 -20.80 2.95 1.16
N SER A 26 -21.88 2.21 0.83
CA SER A 26 -21.93 0.75 1.04
C SER A 26 -20.93 -0.03 0.18
N GLN A 27 -20.50 0.53 -0.93
CA GLN A 27 -19.52 -0.03 -1.87
C GLN A 27 -18.12 0.58 -1.72
N ALA A 28 -17.91 1.54 -0.79
CA ALA A 28 -16.65 2.28 -0.64
C ALA A 28 -15.42 1.39 -0.37
N TYR A 29 -15.61 0.15 0.09
CA TYR A 29 -14.53 -0.83 0.27
C TYR A 29 -14.11 -1.52 -1.04
N LEU A 30 -14.96 -1.53 -2.06
CA LEU A 30 -14.72 -2.30 -3.29
C LEU A 30 -13.48 -1.85 -4.07
N PRO A 31 -13.15 -0.56 -4.22
CA PRO A 31 -11.87 -0.13 -4.81
C PRO A 31 -10.66 -0.77 -4.12
N TYR A 32 -10.72 -0.95 -2.81
CA TYR A 32 -9.67 -1.56 -1.99
C TYR A 32 -9.69 -3.09 -2.02
N THR A 33 -10.69 -3.71 -2.65
CA THR A 33 -10.71 -5.15 -2.94
C THR A 33 -10.31 -5.46 -4.39
N VAL A 34 -10.71 -4.63 -5.35
CA VAL A 34 -10.34 -4.84 -6.76
C VAL A 34 -8.88 -4.51 -7.04
N ASN A 35 -8.26 -3.61 -6.25
CA ASN A 35 -6.85 -3.31 -6.32
C ASN A 35 -5.97 -4.55 -5.99
N PRO A 36 -6.18 -5.28 -4.87
CA PRO A 36 -5.51 -6.56 -4.60
C PRO A 36 -5.76 -7.64 -5.66
N ILE A 37 -6.96 -7.72 -6.25
CA ILE A 37 -7.23 -8.66 -7.34
C ILE A 37 -6.28 -8.39 -8.51
N ALA A 38 -6.15 -7.12 -8.90
CA ALA A 38 -5.22 -6.73 -9.95
C ALA A 38 -3.75 -7.02 -9.57
N ALA A 39 -3.37 -6.83 -8.30
CA ALA A 39 -2.03 -7.15 -7.80
C ALA A 39 -1.72 -8.66 -7.85
N ILE A 40 -2.73 -9.52 -7.63
CA ILE A 40 -2.59 -10.98 -7.80
C ILE A 40 -2.39 -11.35 -9.27
N VAL A 41 -3.09 -10.68 -10.19
CA VAL A 41 -3.05 -10.97 -11.64
C VAL A 41 -1.76 -10.40 -12.29
N ALA A 42 -1.26 -9.28 -11.81
CA ALA A 42 -0.14 -8.55 -12.40
C ALA A 42 1.13 -9.40 -12.67
N PRO A 43 1.62 -10.25 -11.73
CA PRO A 43 2.81 -11.07 -11.98
C PRO A 43 2.64 -12.08 -13.11
N PHE A 44 1.42 -12.59 -13.31
CA PHE A 44 1.14 -13.52 -14.42
C PHE A 44 1.20 -12.79 -15.76
N PHE A 45 0.62 -11.59 -15.85
CA PHE A 45 0.72 -10.77 -17.04
C PHE A 45 2.18 -10.40 -17.35
N LEU A 46 2.93 -9.95 -16.35
CA LEU A 46 4.34 -9.58 -16.50
C LEU A 46 5.18 -10.79 -16.94
N GLY A 47 5.15 -11.87 -16.17
CA GLY A 47 6.01 -13.03 -16.40
C GLY A 47 5.67 -13.81 -17.68
N LEU A 48 4.41 -13.87 -18.09
CA LEU A 48 3.98 -14.65 -19.25
C LEU A 48 3.98 -13.83 -20.55
N ILE A 49 3.80 -12.52 -20.51
CA ILE A 49 3.58 -11.69 -21.70
C ILE A 49 4.62 -10.56 -21.79
N ALA A 50 4.56 -9.59 -20.85
CA ALA A 50 5.31 -8.34 -21.01
C ALA A 50 6.83 -8.56 -21.04
N ASP A 51 7.35 -9.35 -20.10
CA ASP A 51 8.78 -9.62 -19.96
C ASP A 51 9.38 -10.48 -21.07
N ARG A 52 8.56 -11.03 -21.94
CA ARG A 52 9.01 -11.91 -23.03
C ARG A 52 9.02 -11.25 -24.40
N TYR A 53 7.98 -10.47 -24.68
CA TYR A 53 7.68 -10.06 -26.05
C TYR A 53 7.83 -8.58 -26.29
N PHE A 54 7.77 -7.75 -25.22
CA PHE A 54 7.67 -6.32 -25.40
C PHE A 54 8.72 -5.55 -24.59
N ALA A 55 9.24 -4.48 -25.19
CA ALA A 55 10.13 -3.56 -24.49
C ALA A 55 9.41 -2.90 -23.32
N THR A 56 10.04 -2.92 -22.14
CA THR A 56 9.45 -2.52 -20.85
C THR A 56 8.82 -1.12 -20.88
N GLN A 57 9.51 -0.12 -21.47
CA GLN A 57 9.00 1.25 -21.56
C GLN A 57 7.76 1.36 -22.46
N ARG A 58 7.62 0.50 -23.48
CA ARG A 58 6.43 0.50 -24.36
C ARG A 58 5.22 -0.07 -23.65
N VAL A 59 5.39 -1.18 -22.92
CA VAL A 59 4.30 -1.76 -22.12
C VAL A 59 3.86 -0.77 -21.06
N LEU A 60 4.81 -0.15 -20.36
CA LEU A 60 4.54 0.90 -19.36
C LEU A 60 3.70 2.03 -19.97
N GLY A 61 4.10 2.53 -21.15
CA GLY A 61 3.40 3.59 -21.86
C GLY A 61 1.96 3.20 -22.22
N VAL A 62 1.78 2.04 -22.85
CA VAL A 62 0.46 1.57 -23.27
C VAL A 62 -0.48 1.36 -22.07
N LEU A 63 -0.02 0.71 -21.02
CA LEU A 63 -0.83 0.48 -19.82
C LEU A 63 -1.25 1.78 -19.14
N HIS A 64 -0.36 2.78 -19.06
CA HIS A 64 -0.71 4.08 -18.50
C HIS A 64 -1.66 4.89 -19.38
N LEU A 65 -1.56 4.79 -20.72
CA LEU A 65 -2.52 5.44 -21.61
C LEU A 65 -3.91 4.83 -21.46
N PHE A 66 -4.03 3.50 -21.51
CA PHE A 66 -5.32 2.82 -21.33
C PHE A 66 -5.88 3.08 -19.91
N GLY A 67 -5.07 2.93 -18.89
CA GLY A 67 -5.46 3.20 -17.51
C GLY A 67 -5.90 4.66 -17.32
N GLY A 68 -5.19 5.62 -17.93
CA GLY A 68 -5.54 7.04 -17.87
C GLY A 68 -6.91 7.31 -18.46
N VAL A 69 -7.20 6.76 -19.64
CA VAL A 69 -8.54 6.89 -20.28
C VAL A 69 -9.61 6.26 -19.39
N LEU A 70 -9.38 5.04 -18.87
CA LEU A 70 -10.34 4.39 -17.99
C LEU A 70 -10.63 5.25 -16.74
N MET A 71 -9.61 5.82 -16.12
CA MET A 71 -9.77 6.66 -14.93
C MET A 71 -10.55 7.95 -15.24
N LEU A 72 -10.39 8.55 -16.41
CA LEU A 72 -11.19 9.71 -16.84
C LEU A 72 -12.67 9.37 -17.04
N LEU A 73 -13.00 8.11 -17.36
CA LEU A 73 -14.37 7.64 -17.52
C LEU A 73 -15.06 7.31 -16.19
N VAL A 74 -14.30 7.01 -15.14
CA VAL A 74 -14.83 6.60 -13.82
C VAL A 74 -15.88 7.57 -13.28
N PRO A 75 -15.67 8.91 -13.26
CA PRO A 75 -16.68 9.84 -12.73
C PRO A 75 -17.99 9.81 -13.49
N GLY A 76 -17.97 9.53 -14.78
CA GLY A 76 -19.19 9.38 -15.61
C GLY A 76 -20.05 8.17 -15.23
N ALA A 77 -19.48 7.21 -14.50
CA ALA A 77 -20.18 6.00 -14.05
C ALA A 77 -20.77 6.11 -12.64
N THR A 78 -20.74 7.28 -12.00
CA THR A 78 -21.21 7.50 -10.61
C THR A 78 -22.65 7.08 -10.38
N GLY A 79 -23.53 7.17 -11.40
CA GLY A 79 -24.92 6.69 -11.33
C GLY A 79 -25.06 5.15 -11.33
N SER A 80 -23.99 4.39 -11.55
CA SER A 80 -24.00 2.92 -11.60
C SER A 80 -22.82 2.34 -10.80
N PRO A 81 -23.00 2.01 -9.51
CA PRO A 81 -21.91 1.54 -8.65
C PRO A 81 -21.15 0.32 -9.21
N GLY A 82 -21.88 -0.59 -9.89
CA GLY A 82 -21.25 -1.76 -10.52
C GLY A 82 -20.31 -1.38 -11.66
N LEU A 83 -20.72 -0.48 -12.56
CA LEU A 83 -19.90 0.03 -13.65
C LEU A 83 -18.72 0.86 -13.10
N PHE A 84 -18.96 1.68 -12.07
CA PHE A 84 -17.90 2.45 -11.40
C PHE A 84 -16.78 1.54 -10.89
N VAL A 85 -17.13 0.50 -10.11
CA VAL A 85 -16.16 -0.45 -9.57
C VAL A 85 -15.49 -1.28 -10.67
N PHE A 86 -16.23 -1.64 -11.71
CA PHE A 86 -15.68 -2.36 -12.85
C PHE A 86 -14.62 -1.53 -13.61
N LEU A 87 -14.86 -0.25 -13.83
CA LEU A 87 -13.86 0.65 -14.43
C LEU A 87 -12.62 0.79 -13.54
N ILE A 88 -12.79 0.88 -12.21
CA ILE A 88 -11.69 0.87 -11.25
C ILE A 88 -10.91 -0.46 -11.30
N LEU A 89 -11.57 -1.59 -11.47
CA LEU A 89 -10.89 -2.89 -11.67
C LEU A 89 -10.05 -2.87 -12.94
N LEU A 90 -10.62 -2.45 -14.07
CA LEU A 90 -9.90 -2.39 -15.34
C LEU A 90 -8.70 -1.42 -15.26
N TYR A 91 -8.88 -0.27 -14.62
CA TYR A 91 -7.80 0.66 -14.34
C TYR A 91 -6.68 -0.01 -13.51
N ASN A 92 -7.03 -0.72 -12.44
CA ASN A 92 -6.04 -1.40 -11.61
C ASN A 92 -5.33 -2.54 -12.34
N LEU A 93 -6.02 -3.27 -13.23
CA LEU A 93 -5.39 -4.28 -14.11
C LEU A 93 -4.36 -3.66 -15.06
N CYS A 94 -4.56 -2.40 -15.47
CA CYS A 94 -3.54 -1.65 -16.20
C CYS A 94 -2.42 -1.14 -15.26
N TYR A 95 -2.77 -0.62 -14.08
CA TYR A 95 -1.84 0.07 -13.19
C TYR A 95 -0.92 -0.88 -12.40
N MET A 96 -1.43 -1.96 -11.82
CA MET A 96 -0.64 -2.84 -10.94
C MET A 96 0.60 -3.45 -11.61
N PRO A 97 0.54 -3.92 -12.87
CA PRO A 97 1.74 -4.39 -13.57
C PRO A 97 2.82 -3.30 -13.73
N THR A 98 2.42 -2.03 -13.86
CA THR A 98 3.37 -0.93 -14.09
C THR A 98 4.31 -0.69 -12.92
N LEU A 99 3.96 -1.10 -11.70
CA LEU A 99 4.86 -1.03 -10.54
C LEU A 99 6.11 -1.91 -10.74
N GLY A 100 5.91 -3.13 -11.21
CA GLY A 100 7.01 -4.05 -11.54
C GLY A 100 7.82 -3.57 -12.74
N LEU A 101 7.15 -3.09 -13.80
CA LEU A 101 7.80 -2.55 -14.99
C LEU A 101 8.67 -1.32 -14.69
N ALA A 102 8.17 -0.41 -13.85
CA ALA A 102 8.93 0.79 -13.45
C ALA A 102 10.20 0.42 -12.65
N ASN A 103 10.13 -0.59 -11.79
CA ASN A 103 11.30 -1.12 -11.09
C ASN A 103 12.29 -1.79 -12.05
N SER A 104 11.79 -2.65 -12.95
CA SER A 104 12.60 -3.34 -13.97
C SER A 104 13.33 -2.34 -14.88
N LEU A 105 12.62 -1.31 -15.33
CA LEU A 105 13.20 -0.23 -16.14
C LEU A 105 14.29 0.52 -15.37
N ALA A 106 14.06 0.84 -14.09
CA ALA A 106 15.05 1.49 -13.26
C ALA A 106 16.30 0.61 -13.12
N PHE A 107 16.15 -0.66 -12.73
CA PHE A 107 17.27 -1.60 -12.56
C PHE A 107 18.09 -1.82 -13.82
N HIS A 108 17.46 -1.82 -14.99
CA HIS A 108 18.17 -1.99 -16.27
C HIS A 108 19.04 -0.78 -16.62
N ASN A 109 18.64 0.42 -16.23
CA ASN A 109 19.27 1.67 -16.66
C ASN A 109 20.18 2.31 -15.59
N ILE A 110 20.48 1.61 -14.50
CA ILE A 110 21.41 2.05 -13.44
C ILE A 110 22.60 1.10 -13.36
N SER A 111 23.78 1.64 -13.00
CA SER A 111 25.02 0.87 -12.90
C SER A 111 25.25 0.26 -11.50
N ASP A 112 24.76 0.91 -10.44
CA ASP A 112 24.88 0.49 -9.04
C ASP A 112 23.49 0.48 -8.39
N GLN A 113 22.91 -0.73 -8.33
CA GLN A 113 21.55 -0.90 -7.82
C GLN A 113 21.44 -0.57 -6.33
N GLU A 114 22.47 -0.89 -5.54
CA GLU A 114 22.44 -0.67 -4.09
C GLU A 114 22.48 0.82 -3.73
N LYS A 115 23.21 1.63 -4.49
CA LYS A 115 23.31 3.07 -4.24
C LYS A 115 22.27 3.91 -4.96
N GLN A 116 21.96 3.57 -6.21
CA GLN A 116 21.12 4.44 -7.06
C GLN A 116 19.63 4.14 -6.94
N PHE A 117 19.23 2.86 -6.78
CA PHE A 117 17.81 2.51 -6.72
C PHE A 117 17.09 3.12 -5.51
N PRO A 118 17.66 3.16 -4.28
CA PRO A 118 17.00 3.85 -3.16
C PRO A 118 16.69 5.32 -3.45
N LEU A 119 17.60 6.04 -4.13
CA LEU A 119 17.38 7.43 -4.52
C LEU A 119 16.20 7.57 -5.51
N ILE A 120 16.11 6.66 -6.49
CA ILE A 120 14.99 6.64 -7.43
C ILE A 120 13.68 6.30 -6.70
N ARG A 121 13.73 5.38 -5.73
CA ARG A 121 12.55 4.91 -4.99
C ARG A 121 11.98 5.98 -4.06
N VAL A 122 12.81 6.82 -3.45
CA VAL A 122 12.39 7.96 -2.62
C VAL A 122 11.48 8.92 -3.39
N TYR A 123 11.73 9.15 -4.68
CA TYR A 123 10.81 9.95 -5.52
C TYR A 123 9.39 9.37 -5.59
N GLY A 124 9.21 8.08 -5.35
CA GLY A 124 7.88 7.49 -5.22
C GLY A 124 7.13 8.01 -3.99
N THR A 125 7.75 7.98 -2.81
CA THR A 125 7.16 8.52 -1.58
C THR A 125 6.89 10.02 -1.71
N ILE A 126 7.82 10.77 -2.29
CA ILE A 126 7.63 12.20 -2.59
C ILE A 126 6.43 12.40 -3.53
N GLY A 127 6.29 11.58 -4.57
CA GLY A 127 5.16 11.64 -5.50
C GLY A 127 3.82 11.44 -4.80
N TRP A 128 3.74 10.48 -3.89
CA TRP A 128 2.53 10.25 -3.08
C TRP A 128 2.20 11.43 -2.16
N ILE A 129 3.19 11.95 -1.44
CA ILE A 129 3.01 13.13 -0.57
C ILE A 129 2.55 14.33 -1.40
N VAL A 130 3.22 14.61 -2.53
CA VAL A 130 2.86 15.72 -3.42
C VAL A 130 1.45 15.55 -3.98
N ALA A 131 0.99 14.32 -4.26
CA ALA A 131 -0.38 14.08 -4.71
C ALA A 131 -1.40 14.54 -3.65
N GLY A 132 -1.23 14.14 -2.39
CA GLY A 132 -2.13 14.57 -1.31
C GLY A 132 -2.10 16.09 -1.06
N LEU A 133 -0.93 16.70 -1.10
CA LEU A 133 -0.79 18.17 -1.00
C LEU A 133 -1.39 18.88 -2.22
N PHE A 134 -1.21 18.34 -3.42
CA PHE A 134 -1.83 18.88 -4.64
C PHE A 134 -3.36 18.90 -4.54
N ILE A 135 -3.94 17.82 -4.04
CA ILE A 135 -5.39 17.75 -3.78
C ILE A 135 -5.77 18.83 -2.77
N GLY A 136 -5.03 18.94 -1.66
CA GLY A 136 -5.33 19.89 -0.60
C GLY A 136 -5.21 21.35 -1.02
N PHE A 137 -4.16 21.73 -1.73
CA PHE A 137 -3.87 23.13 -2.03
C PHE A 137 -4.33 23.58 -3.41
N VAL A 138 -4.17 22.71 -4.42
CA VAL A 138 -4.47 23.11 -5.80
C VAL A 138 -5.93 22.82 -6.11
N LEU A 139 -6.40 21.59 -5.89
CA LEU A 139 -7.77 21.22 -6.25
C LEU A 139 -8.82 21.91 -5.39
N SER A 140 -8.51 22.32 -4.15
CA SER A 140 -9.41 23.12 -3.31
C SER A 140 -9.87 24.41 -3.98
N ARG A 141 -9.02 25.00 -4.83
CA ARG A 141 -9.35 26.23 -5.57
C ARG A 141 -10.38 26.01 -6.67
N PHE A 142 -10.53 24.76 -7.12
CA PHE A 142 -11.43 24.36 -8.20
C PHE A 142 -12.64 23.56 -7.70
N SER A 143 -12.75 23.33 -6.39
CA SER A 143 -13.77 22.46 -5.78
C SER A 143 -15.07 23.20 -5.44
N ALA A 144 -15.22 24.47 -5.82
CA ALA A 144 -16.41 25.28 -5.57
C ALA A 144 -16.89 25.27 -4.10
N GLY A 145 -15.94 25.31 -3.15
CA GLY A 145 -16.23 25.29 -1.70
C GLY A 145 -16.47 23.90 -1.09
N GLN A 146 -16.44 22.85 -1.90
CA GLN A 146 -16.52 21.47 -1.40
C GLN A 146 -15.12 20.93 -1.02
N LEU A 147 -15.08 19.87 -0.22
CA LEU A 147 -13.83 19.12 -0.01
C LEU A 147 -13.41 18.45 -1.31
N PRO A 148 -12.19 18.69 -1.81
CA PRO A 148 -11.71 18.11 -3.08
C PRO A 148 -11.89 16.57 -3.15
N ASP A 149 -11.69 15.88 -2.01
CA ASP A 149 -11.85 14.42 -1.88
C ASP A 149 -13.26 13.92 -2.24
N THR A 150 -14.27 14.77 -2.18
CA THR A 150 -15.66 14.42 -2.51
C THR A 150 -16.03 14.79 -3.94
N THR A 151 -15.11 15.41 -4.69
CA THR A 151 -15.33 15.82 -6.09
C THR A 151 -14.64 14.85 -7.06
N PRO A 152 -14.98 14.87 -8.36
CA PRO A 152 -14.30 14.05 -9.37
C PRO A 152 -12.87 14.50 -9.69
N LEU A 153 -12.43 15.67 -9.20
CA LEU A 153 -11.15 16.27 -9.54
C LEU A 153 -9.94 15.36 -9.27
N PRO A 154 -9.84 14.64 -8.14
CA PRO A 154 -8.74 13.70 -7.90
C PRO A 154 -8.69 12.57 -8.95
N LEU A 155 -9.84 12.07 -9.39
CA LEU A 155 -9.92 11.01 -10.41
C LEU A 155 -9.47 11.55 -11.79
N TYR A 156 -9.90 12.75 -12.16
CA TYR A 156 -9.42 13.42 -13.38
C TYR A 156 -7.92 13.71 -13.30
N THR A 157 -7.41 14.17 -12.16
CA THR A 157 -5.97 14.38 -11.93
C THR A 157 -5.19 13.09 -12.13
N THR A 158 -5.68 11.98 -11.56
CA THR A 158 -5.10 10.64 -11.75
C THR A 158 -5.07 10.24 -13.23
N GLY A 159 -6.18 10.42 -13.94
CA GLY A 159 -6.28 10.10 -15.36
C GLY A 159 -5.30 10.90 -16.21
N VAL A 160 -5.26 12.23 -16.02
CA VAL A 160 -4.34 13.11 -16.74
C VAL A 160 -2.88 12.78 -16.42
N ALA A 161 -2.53 12.59 -15.14
CA ALA A 161 -1.16 12.22 -14.75
C ALA A 161 -0.76 10.86 -15.34
N SER A 162 -1.70 9.91 -15.44
CA SER A 162 -1.47 8.61 -16.08
C SER A 162 -1.23 8.75 -17.58
N LEU A 163 -2.01 9.57 -18.29
CA LEU A 163 -1.78 9.87 -19.70
C LEU A 163 -0.42 10.53 -19.93
N LEU A 164 -0.04 11.51 -19.09
CA LEU A 164 1.27 12.16 -19.15
C LEU A 164 2.41 11.16 -18.94
N LEU A 165 2.31 10.28 -17.95
CA LEU A 165 3.31 9.24 -17.73
C LEU A 165 3.33 8.24 -18.89
N GLY A 166 2.16 7.89 -19.44
CA GLY A 166 2.05 7.03 -20.61
C GLY A 166 2.80 7.57 -21.80
N LEU A 167 2.56 8.85 -22.17
CA LEU A 167 3.27 9.52 -23.25
C LEU A 167 4.78 9.64 -22.98
N TYR A 168 5.13 10.06 -21.77
CA TYR A 168 6.54 10.18 -21.36
C TYR A 168 7.29 8.85 -21.41
N SER A 169 6.60 7.74 -21.15
CA SER A 169 7.22 6.40 -21.16
C SER A 169 7.81 6.02 -22.51
N PHE A 170 7.28 6.52 -23.62
CA PHE A 170 7.84 6.28 -24.95
C PHE A 170 9.15 7.04 -25.21
N ALA A 171 9.44 8.08 -24.43
CA ALA A 171 10.70 8.82 -24.49
C ALA A 171 11.78 8.24 -23.54
N LEU A 172 11.44 7.23 -22.72
CA LEU A 172 12.39 6.56 -21.82
C LEU A 172 13.37 5.67 -22.60
N PRO A 173 14.57 5.39 -22.05
CA PRO A 173 15.56 4.53 -22.67
C PRO A 173 14.97 3.18 -23.07
N HIS A 174 15.38 2.67 -24.23
CA HIS A 174 14.97 1.36 -24.69
C HIS A 174 15.42 0.28 -23.71
N THR A 175 14.45 -0.42 -23.13
CA THR A 175 14.68 -1.49 -22.15
C THR A 175 14.11 -2.77 -22.74
N PRO A 176 14.97 -3.70 -23.22
CA PRO A 176 14.52 -4.95 -23.81
C PRO A 176 13.76 -5.81 -22.79
N PRO A 177 12.93 -6.76 -23.25
CA PRO A 177 12.18 -7.63 -22.35
C PRO A 177 13.14 -8.49 -21.49
N PRO A 178 13.09 -8.38 -20.14
CA PRO A 178 14.07 -9.00 -19.24
C PRO A 178 14.03 -10.53 -19.23
N GLY A 179 12.89 -11.11 -19.62
CA GLY A 179 12.65 -12.56 -19.65
C GLY A 179 12.74 -13.18 -21.06
N ALA A 180 13.21 -12.45 -22.08
CA ALA A 180 13.30 -12.97 -23.44
C ALA A 180 14.13 -14.26 -23.50
N GLY A 181 13.56 -15.31 -24.09
CA GLY A 181 14.21 -16.62 -24.22
C GLY A 181 14.29 -17.48 -22.95
N ARG A 182 13.79 -17.03 -21.81
CA ARG A 182 13.83 -17.79 -20.56
C ARG A 182 12.52 -18.58 -20.37
N PRO A 183 12.56 -19.86 -19.93
CA PRO A 183 11.36 -20.58 -19.53
C PRO A 183 10.78 -19.95 -18.25
N VAL A 184 9.47 -19.72 -18.24
CA VAL A 184 8.75 -19.28 -17.04
C VAL A 184 7.72 -20.34 -16.70
N SER A 185 7.63 -20.70 -15.42
CA SER A 185 6.59 -21.60 -14.93
C SER A 185 5.64 -20.85 -14.00
N ILE A 186 4.37 -21.20 -14.00
CA ILE A 186 3.38 -20.69 -13.04
C ILE A 186 3.87 -20.93 -11.62
N ARG A 187 4.53 -22.05 -11.38
CA ARG A 187 5.12 -22.41 -10.10
C ARG A 187 6.15 -21.38 -9.61
N SER A 188 6.99 -20.86 -10.49
CA SER A 188 7.96 -19.81 -10.14
C SER A 188 7.30 -18.46 -9.92
N ILE A 189 6.25 -18.13 -10.67
CA ILE A 189 5.48 -16.89 -10.48
C ILE A 189 4.79 -16.87 -9.11
N VAL A 190 4.19 -17.98 -8.71
CA VAL A 190 3.50 -18.12 -7.40
C VAL A 190 4.49 -18.29 -6.23
N GLY A 191 5.78 -18.54 -6.51
CA GLY A 191 6.81 -18.66 -5.46
C GLY A 191 6.82 -20.00 -4.71
N ILE A 192 6.34 -21.10 -5.32
CA ILE A 192 6.27 -22.42 -4.68
C ILE A 192 7.66 -22.94 -4.31
N ASP A 193 8.67 -22.66 -5.12
CA ASP A 193 10.03 -23.11 -4.85
C ASP A 193 10.63 -22.36 -3.66
N ALA A 194 10.37 -21.06 -3.55
CA ALA A 194 10.73 -20.25 -2.40
C ALA A 194 10.03 -20.76 -1.12
N LEU A 195 8.74 -21.10 -1.21
CA LEU A 195 7.99 -21.63 -0.07
C LEU A 195 8.58 -22.95 0.46
N ARG A 196 9.05 -23.81 -0.45
CA ARG A 196 9.71 -25.08 -0.08
C ARG A 196 11.07 -24.86 0.56
N GLU A 197 11.88 -23.96 0.02
CA GLU A 197 13.22 -23.66 0.53
C GLU A 197 13.17 -22.97 1.90
N LEU A 198 12.28 -21.98 2.06
CA LEU A 198 12.17 -21.19 3.29
C LEU A 198 11.31 -21.86 4.37
N GLY A 199 10.64 -22.98 4.04
CA GLY A 199 9.62 -23.66 4.84
C GLY A 199 10.11 -24.11 6.21
N SER A 200 10.18 -23.20 7.16
CA SER A 200 10.41 -23.47 8.58
C SER A 200 9.18 -23.03 9.39
N LYS A 201 9.02 -23.57 10.58
CA LYS A 201 7.91 -23.19 11.49
C LYS A 201 7.85 -21.68 11.70
N SER A 202 8.98 -21.02 11.90
CA SER A 202 9.02 -19.57 12.06
C SER A 202 8.65 -18.81 10.79
N PHE A 203 9.04 -19.32 9.62
CA PHE A 203 8.65 -18.71 8.35
C PHE A 203 7.14 -18.80 8.12
N TYR A 204 6.52 -19.94 8.38
CA TYR A 204 5.06 -20.09 8.28
C TYR A 204 4.33 -19.19 9.28
N VAL A 205 4.79 -19.09 10.52
CA VAL A 205 4.24 -18.15 11.51
C VAL A 205 4.34 -16.71 10.99
N PHE A 206 5.48 -16.32 10.43
CA PHE A 206 5.65 -14.99 9.85
C PHE A 206 4.68 -14.74 8.67
N ILE A 207 4.59 -15.67 7.72
CA ILE A 207 3.72 -15.53 6.53
C ILE A 207 2.24 -15.44 6.93
N VAL A 208 1.78 -16.33 7.81
CA VAL A 208 0.38 -16.31 8.29
C VAL A 208 0.09 -15.02 9.06
N SER A 209 0.98 -14.60 9.94
CA SER A 209 0.81 -13.33 10.66
C SER A 209 0.83 -12.12 9.73
N SER A 210 1.65 -12.16 8.66
CA SER A 210 1.70 -11.11 7.64
C SER A 210 0.40 -11.03 6.83
N LEU A 211 -0.20 -12.17 6.50
CA LEU A 211 -1.52 -12.22 5.88
C LEU A 211 -2.58 -11.61 6.81
N LEU A 212 -2.61 -12.07 8.06
CA LEU A 212 -3.62 -11.66 9.03
C LEU A 212 -3.53 -10.16 9.38
N ILE A 213 -2.32 -9.59 9.48
CA ILE A 213 -2.15 -8.16 9.80
C ILE A 213 -2.59 -7.26 8.64
N CYS A 214 -2.67 -7.77 7.42
CA CYS A 214 -3.23 -7.03 6.29
C CYS A 214 -4.75 -6.81 6.40
N ILE A 215 -5.45 -7.59 7.25
CA ILE A 215 -6.88 -7.38 7.48
C ILE A 215 -7.14 -6.03 8.16
N PRO A 216 -6.56 -5.71 9.33
CA PRO A 216 -6.67 -4.37 9.89
C PRO A 216 -6.06 -3.28 9.00
N LEU A 217 -4.98 -3.57 8.25
CA LEU A 217 -4.41 -2.60 7.30
C LEU A 217 -5.42 -2.21 6.22
N ALA A 218 -6.19 -3.15 5.68
CA ALA A 218 -7.23 -2.87 4.69
C ALA A 218 -8.33 -1.96 5.27
N ALA A 219 -8.71 -2.16 6.54
CA ALA A 219 -9.65 -1.27 7.23
C ALA A 219 -9.09 0.17 7.35
N TYR A 220 -7.78 0.32 7.60
CA TYR A 220 -7.14 1.64 7.62
C TYR A 220 -7.23 2.34 6.26
N TYR A 221 -6.80 1.69 5.19
CA TYR A 221 -6.81 2.32 3.87
C TYR A 221 -8.21 2.69 3.40
N ALA A 222 -9.20 1.82 3.64
CA ALA A 222 -10.56 2.06 3.21
C ALA A 222 -11.28 3.13 4.04
N TYR A 223 -11.02 3.19 5.34
CA TYR A 223 -11.89 3.92 6.25
C TYR A 223 -11.22 5.03 7.06
N ALA A 224 -9.89 5.07 7.20
CA ALA A 224 -9.24 6.18 7.90
C ALA A 224 -9.42 7.54 7.18
N PRO A 225 -9.42 7.66 5.83
CA PRO A 225 -9.73 8.91 5.17
C PRO A 225 -11.20 9.37 5.40
N ILE A 226 -12.15 8.42 5.43
CA ILE A 226 -13.56 8.73 5.73
C ILE A 226 -13.70 9.16 7.20
N PHE A 227 -13.05 8.45 8.12
CA PHE A 227 -13.04 8.82 9.54
C PHE A 227 -12.39 10.19 9.77
N ALA A 228 -11.29 10.49 9.08
CA ALA A 228 -10.65 11.81 9.15
C ALA A 228 -11.60 12.90 8.62
N ARG A 229 -12.35 12.66 7.54
CA ARG A 229 -13.37 13.60 7.06
C ARG A 229 -14.43 13.85 8.14
N VAL A 230 -15.08 12.79 8.62
CA VAL A 230 -16.16 12.90 9.61
C VAL A 230 -15.68 13.50 10.93
N GLY A 231 -14.52 13.08 11.44
CA GLY A 231 -14.01 13.46 12.77
C GLY A 231 -13.19 14.75 12.81
N VAL A 232 -12.85 15.34 11.65
CA VAL A 232 -12.04 16.58 11.60
C VAL A 232 -12.73 17.66 10.79
N TYR A 233 -13.12 17.37 9.55
CA TYR A 233 -13.60 18.39 8.61
C TYR A 233 -15.09 18.62 8.72
N ASP A 234 -15.91 17.57 8.80
CA ASP A 234 -17.38 17.69 8.93
C ASP A 234 -17.79 18.27 10.29
N VAL A 235 -16.97 18.06 11.36
CA VAL A 235 -17.18 18.70 12.68
C VAL A 235 -16.65 20.15 12.74
N GLY A 236 -16.01 20.64 11.67
CA GLY A 236 -15.52 22.03 11.57
C GLY A 236 -14.28 22.32 12.44
N THR A 237 -13.42 21.33 12.68
CA THR A 237 -12.16 21.54 13.42
C THR A 237 -11.26 22.53 12.66
N SER A 238 -10.91 23.66 13.32
CA SER A 238 -10.01 24.67 12.77
C SER A 238 -8.82 24.86 13.68
N ASN A 239 -7.61 24.62 13.16
CA ASN A 239 -6.34 24.83 13.86
C ASN A 239 -5.19 24.92 12.84
N VAL A 240 -3.95 25.15 13.31
CA VAL A 240 -2.77 25.28 12.45
C VAL A 240 -2.58 24.05 11.54
N VAL A 241 -2.85 22.83 12.02
CA VAL A 241 -2.67 21.62 11.22
C VAL A 241 -3.72 21.55 10.10
N THR A 242 -4.99 21.86 10.38
CA THR A 242 -6.03 21.87 9.35
C THR A 242 -5.85 23.01 8.34
N SER A 243 -5.16 24.10 8.72
CA SER A 243 -4.78 25.16 7.78
C SER A 243 -3.69 24.68 6.81
N VAL A 244 -2.75 23.84 7.30
CA VAL A 244 -1.69 23.23 6.47
C VAL A 244 -2.17 22.01 5.71
N PHE A 245 -3.13 21.28 6.25
CA PHE A 245 -3.72 20.08 5.64
C PHE A 245 -5.24 20.25 5.54
N PRO A 246 -5.72 20.97 4.50
CA PRO A 246 -7.10 21.48 4.45
C PRO A 246 -8.15 20.43 4.07
N ASN A 247 -7.76 19.19 3.83
CA ASN A 247 -8.66 18.10 3.48
C ASN A 247 -8.14 16.72 3.95
N PRO A 248 -9.00 15.68 3.97
CA PRO A 248 -8.61 14.34 4.45
C PRO A 248 -7.36 13.77 3.77
N SER A 249 -7.27 13.85 2.44
CA SER A 249 -6.13 13.30 1.70
C SER A 249 -4.82 14.00 2.04
N SER A 250 -4.81 15.33 2.20
CA SER A 250 -3.63 16.06 2.62
C SER A 250 -3.25 15.72 4.07
N LEU A 251 -4.24 15.57 4.98
CA LEU A 251 -3.98 15.15 6.36
C LEU A 251 -3.36 13.73 6.42
N MET A 252 -3.83 12.83 5.58
CA MET A 252 -3.27 11.47 5.49
C MET A 252 -1.79 11.44 5.06
N THR A 253 -1.27 12.50 4.39
CA THR A 253 0.15 12.58 4.02
C THR A 253 1.08 12.63 5.23
N LEU A 254 0.59 13.03 6.41
CA LEU A 254 1.34 12.94 7.66
C LEU A 254 1.82 11.51 7.95
N GLY A 255 1.06 10.51 7.51
CA GLY A 255 1.47 9.11 7.61
C GLY A 255 2.71 8.80 6.77
N GLN A 256 2.78 9.28 5.52
CA GLN A 256 3.93 9.07 4.63
C GLN A 256 5.15 9.91 5.03
N ILE A 257 4.92 11.11 5.56
CA ILE A 257 6.00 11.93 6.14
C ILE A 257 6.62 11.19 7.35
N SER A 258 5.78 10.63 8.21
CA SER A 258 6.21 9.79 9.34
C SER A 258 6.97 8.55 8.87
N GLU A 259 6.48 7.85 7.83
CA GLU A 259 7.14 6.70 7.22
C GLU A 259 8.56 7.08 6.77
N THR A 260 8.72 8.20 6.05
CA THR A 260 10.04 8.67 5.64
C THR A 260 10.99 8.87 6.83
N GLY A 261 10.50 9.43 7.93
CA GLY A 261 11.27 9.66 9.16
C GLY A 261 11.68 8.34 9.83
N PHE A 262 10.76 7.40 9.98
CA PHE A 262 11.03 6.10 10.60
C PHE A 262 11.91 5.21 9.72
N MET A 263 11.80 5.30 8.40
CA MET A 263 12.69 4.58 7.47
C MET A 263 14.15 4.99 7.66
N LEU A 264 14.43 6.27 7.92
CA LEU A 264 15.79 6.74 8.23
C LEU A 264 16.30 6.19 9.58
N LEU A 265 15.43 5.92 10.53
CA LEU A 265 15.76 5.34 11.84
C LEU A 265 15.87 3.81 11.82
N MET A 266 15.38 3.15 10.77
CA MET A 266 15.34 1.69 10.63
C MET A 266 16.68 1.00 10.90
N PRO A 267 17.83 1.42 10.31
CA PRO A 267 19.10 0.73 10.52
C PRO A 267 19.51 0.71 12.01
N LEU A 268 19.32 1.84 12.71
CA LEU A 268 19.62 1.97 14.13
C LEU A 268 18.72 1.06 14.98
N MET A 269 17.42 1.07 14.69
CA MET A 269 16.46 0.27 15.41
C MET A 269 16.64 -1.23 15.13
N PHE A 270 16.97 -1.60 13.89
CA PHE A 270 17.20 -2.99 13.51
C PHE A 270 18.36 -3.62 14.26
N VAL A 271 19.48 -2.89 14.39
CA VAL A 271 20.66 -3.34 15.15
C VAL A 271 20.33 -3.56 16.63
N ARG A 272 19.51 -2.67 17.22
CA ARG A 272 19.18 -2.72 18.66
C ARG A 272 18.10 -3.74 19.00
N LEU A 273 17.07 -3.86 18.16
CA LEU A 273 15.88 -4.66 18.45
C LEU A 273 15.90 -6.04 17.79
N GLY A 274 16.53 -6.15 16.61
CA GLY A 274 16.47 -7.34 15.77
C GLY A 274 15.07 -7.60 15.20
N VAL A 275 14.97 -8.58 14.29
CA VAL A 275 13.75 -8.85 13.50
C VAL A 275 12.50 -9.05 14.35
N LYS A 276 12.55 -9.91 15.38
CA LYS A 276 11.35 -10.25 16.18
C LYS A 276 10.75 -9.03 16.88
N LYS A 277 11.57 -8.24 17.56
CA LYS A 277 11.10 -7.08 18.30
C LYS A 277 10.63 -5.97 17.36
N MET A 278 11.31 -5.77 16.21
CA MET A 278 10.87 -4.83 15.18
C MET A 278 9.46 -5.16 14.68
N LEU A 279 9.22 -6.42 14.29
CA LEU A 279 7.90 -6.88 13.85
C LEU A 279 6.83 -6.70 14.94
N LEU A 280 7.15 -7.01 16.20
CA LEU A 280 6.23 -6.82 17.33
C LEU A 280 5.92 -5.34 17.60
N VAL A 281 6.91 -4.45 17.49
CA VAL A 281 6.69 -3.00 17.62
C VAL A 281 5.79 -2.49 16.50
N GLY A 282 6.00 -2.93 15.25
CA GLY A 282 5.11 -2.62 14.13
C GLY A 282 3.67 -3.09 14.40
N MET A 283 3.48 -4.34 14.85
CA MET A 283 2.15 -4.86 15.20
C MET A 283 1.53 -4.09 16.37
N GLY A 284 2.29 -3.77 17.41
CA GLY A 284 1.85 -2.96 18.55
C GLY A 284 1.42 -1.55 18.14
N ALA A 285 2.11 -0.96 17.15
CA ALA A 285 1.74 0.34 16.61
C ALA A 285 0.37 0.29 15.89
N TRP A 286 -0.01 -0.82 15.22
CA TRP A 286 -1.38 -1.00 14.73
C TRP A 286 -2.42 -1.05 15.84
N VAL A 287 -2.16 -1.82 16.90
CA VAL A 287 -3.05 -1.87 18.05
C VAL A 287 -3.26 -0.48 18.64
N LEU A 288 -2.16 0.25 18.87
CA LEU A 288 -2.20 1.61 19.43
C LEU A 288 -2.92 2.58 18.48
N ARG A 289 -2.68 2.53 17.17
CA ARG A 289 -3.33 3.37 16.17
C ARG A 289 -4.86 3.27 16.28
N TYR A 290 -5.39 2.04 16.22
CA TYR A 290 -6.84 1.85 16.25
C TYR A 290 -7.43 2.13 17.62
N ALA A 291 -6.68 1.91 18.70
CA ALA A 291 -7.08 2.35 20.03
C ALA A 291 -7.19 3.89 20.12
N LEU A 292 -6.22 4.63 19.54
CA LEU A 292 -6.27 6.09 19.45
C LEU A 292 -7.48 6.56 18.64
N PHE A 293 -7.77 5.93 17.50
CA PHE A 293 -8.97 6.25 16.71
C PHE A 293 -10.27 5.97 17.47
N ALA A 294 -10.33 4.84 18.20
CA ALA A 294 -11.50 4.50 19.02
C ALA A 294 -11.72 5.52 20.15
N MET A 295 -10.64 5.95 20.80
CA MET A 295 -10.69 6.97 21.86
C MET A 295 -11.00 8.37 21.29
N ALA A 296 -10.54 8.67 20.10
CA ALA A 296 -10.80 9.95 19.44
C ALA A 296 -12.26 10.11 19.03
N ALA A 297 -12.89 9.01 18.58
CA ALA A 297 -14.17 9.05 17.88
C ALA A 297 -15.32 9.68 18.68
N PRO A 298 -15.56 9.39 19.99
CA PRO A 298 -16.75 9.90 20.69
C PRO A 298 -16.85 11.43 20.71
N SER A 299 -15.71 12.12 20.78
CA SER A 299 -15.62 13.58 20.92
C SER A 299 -14.80 14.23 19.81
N ALA A 300 -14.52 13.50 18.74
CA ALA A 300 -13.71 13.97 17.60
C ALA A 300 -12.38 14.59 18.04
N VAL A 301 -11.65 13.92 18.98
CA VAL A 301 -10.42 14.45 19.55
C VAL A 301 -9.31 14.48 18.48
N PHE A 302 -9.10 15.64 17.88
CA PHE A 302 -8.23 15.88 16.75
C PHE A 302 -6.83 15.29 16.94
N TRP A 303 -6.16 15.55 18.07
CA TRP A 303 -4.77 15.11 18.27
C TRP A 303 -4.61 13.60 18.38
N LEU A 304 -5.64 12.88 18.82
CA LEU A 304 -5.63 11.42 18.83
C LEU A 304 -5.77 10.87 17.38
N ILE A 305 -6.54 11.54 16.52
CA ILE A 305 -6.64 11.19 15.10
C ILE A 305 -5.28 11.39 14.43
N VAL A 306 -4.66 12.56 14.63
CA VAL A 306 -3.34 12.87 14.08
C VAL A 306 -2.28 11.89 14.58
N ALA A 307 -2.25 11.60 15.89
CA ALA A 307 -1.32 10.62 16.45
C ALA A 307 -1.50 9.23 15.84
N GLY A 308 -2.74 8.79 15.64
CA GLY A 308 -3.04 7.54 14.95
C GLY A 308 -2.56 7.53 13.49
N ILE A 309 -2.67 8.64 12.76
CA ILE A 309 -2.14 8.77 11.39
C ILE A 309 -0.61 8.71 11.40
N LEU A 310 0.06 9.44 12.30
CA LEU A 310 1.52 9.46 12.42
C LEU A 310 2.13 8.09 12.76
N LEU A 311 1.40 7.19 13.43
CA LEU A 311 1.85 5.82 13.65
C LEU A 311 2.03 5.01 12.35
N HIS A 312 1.65 5.57 11.17
CA HIS A 312 1.78 4.86 9.90
C HIS A 312 3.22 4.44 9.61
N GLY A 313 4.18 5.31 9.85
CA GLY A 313 5.59 4.99 9.63
C GLY A 313 6.07 3.80 10.45
N VAL A 314 5.76 3.80 11.76
CA VAL A 314 6.13 2.68 12.65
C VAL A 314 5.45 1.39 12.21
N CYS A 315 4.14 1.43 11.91
CA CYS A 315 3.40 0.26 11.46
C CYS A 315 4.00 -0.35 10.19
N TYR A 316 4.26 0.51 9.20
CA TYR A 316 4.66 0.08 7.86
C TYR A 316 6.12 -0.38 7.84
N ASP A 317 7.03 0.46 8.31
CA ASP A 317 8.47 0.19 8.22
C ASP A 317 8.88 -0.96 9.12
N PHE A 318 8.41 -0.94 10.39
CA PHE A 318 8.85 -1.94 11.35
C PHE A 318 8.21 -3.31 11.11
N PHE A 319 7.15 -3.39 10.32
CA PHE A 319 6.56 -4.66 9.95
C PHE A 319 6.89 -5.05 8.50
N PHE A 320 6.46 -4.27 7.50
CA PHE A 320 6.60 -4.68 6.10
C PHE A 320 8.04 -4.60 5.61
N VAL A 321 8.75 -3.50 5.87
CA VAL A 321 10.14 -3.38 5.43
C VAL A 321 11.03 -4.37 6.19
N THR A 322 10.82 -4.53 7.50
CA THR A 322 11.52 -5.56 8.29
C THR A 322 11.21 -6.98 7.78
N GLY A 323 9.95 -7.24 7.41
CA GLY A 323 9.53 -8.51 6.83
C GLY A 323 10.21 -8.81 5.50
N GLN A 324 10.32 -7.83 4.62
CA GLN A 324 11.08 -7.94 3.36
C GLN A 324 12.55 -8.25 3.60
N ILE A 325 13.19 -7.54 4.56
CA ILE A 325 14.59 -7.81 4.96
C ILE A 325 14.73 -9.22 5.54
N TYR A 326 13.78 -9.67 6.35
CA TYR A 326 13.79 -11.04 6.91
C TYR A 326 13.73 -12.10 5.82
N VAL A 327 12.82 -11.95 4.86
CA VAL A 327 12.68 -12.87 3.71
C VAL A 327 13.92 -12.83 2.84
N ASP A 328 14.47 -11.66 2.55
CA ASP A 328 15.69 -11.49 1.76
C ASP A 328 16.89 -12.22 2.36
N LYS A 329 17.13 -11.99 3.66
CA LYS A 329 18.24 -12.63 4.38
C LYS A 329 18.11 -14.14 4.50
N LYS A 330 16.89 -14.66 4.45
CA LYS A 330 16.62 -16.10 4.57
C LYS A 330 16.66 -16.82 3.22
N SER A 331 16.52 -16.09 2.12
CA SER A 331 16.46 -16.64 0.76
C SER A 331 17.84 -16.80 0.16
N THR A 332 18.06 -17.91 -0.56
CA THR A 332 19.24 -17.99 -1.45
C THR A 332 19.05 -17.07 -2.68
N PRO A 333 20.13 -16.67 -3.35
CA PRO A 333 20.04 -15.86 -4.57
C PRO A 333 19.11 -16.44 -5.65
N ALA A 334 18.99 -17.77 -5.72
CA ALA A 334 18.18 -18.47 -6.72
C ALA A 334 16.67 -18.24 -6.54
N VAL A 335 16.17 -18.13 -5.31
CA VAL A 335 14.73 -17.99 -5.00
C VAL A 335 14.34 -16.64 -4.41
N ARG A 336 15.30 -15.73 -4.21
CA ARG A 336 15.07 -14.42 -3.56
C ARG A 336 13.92 -13.63 -4.17
N GLY A 337 13.92 -13.49 -5.50
CA GLY A 337 12.84 -12.79 -6.20
C GLY A 337 11.48 -13.47 -6.04
N GLN A 338 11.44 -14.82 -6.09
CA GLN A 338 10.21 -15.59 -5.87
C GLN A 338 9.70 -15.43 -4.43
N ALA A 339 10.59 -15.40 -3.44
CA ALA A 339 10.24 -15.23 -2.03
C ALA A 339 9.62 -13.85 -1.74
N GLN A 340 10.18 -12.80 -2.33
CA GLN A 340 9.62 -11.45 -2.24
C GLN A 340 8.28 -11.35 -2.96
N GLY A 341 8.16 -11.92 -4.16
CA GLY A 341 6.90 -12.00 -4.90
C GLY A 341 5.81 -12.76 -4.13
N PHE A 342 6.17 -13.89 -3.50
CA PHE A 342 5.27 -14.65 -2.65
C PHE A 342 4.80 -13.85 -1.43
N LEU A 343 5.70 -13.11 -0.76
CA LEU A 343 5.32 -12.23 0.35
C LEU A 343 4.31 -11.17 -0.10
N VAL A 344 4.54 -10.53 -1.25
CA VAL A 344 3.61 -9.53 -1.82
C VAL A 344 2.27 -10.16 -2.17
N LEU A 345 2.27 -11.36 -2.78
CA LEU A 345 1.04 -12.11 -3.10
C LEU A 345 0.21 -12.39 -1.84
N VAL A 346 0.85 -12.84 -0.77
CA VAL A 346 0.17 -13.17 0.49
C VAL A 346 -0.32 -11.93 1.21
N THR A 347 0.46 -10.86 1.24
CA THR A 347 0.12 -9.62 1.95
C THR A 347 -0.80 -8.71 1.13
N TYR A 348 -0.25 -8.05 0.11
CA TYR A 348 -0.99 -7.07 -0.71
C TYR A 348 -2.01 -7.70 -1.65
N GLY A 349 -1.83 -8.96 -2.04
CA GLY A 349 -2.84 -9.72 -2.78
C GLY A 349 -3.91 -10.27 -1.83
N ILE A 350 -3.67 -11.45 -1.30
CA ILE A 350 -4.69 -12.24 -0.57
C ILE A 350 -5.11 -11.55 0.74
N GLY A 351 -4.16 -11.07 1.53
CA GLY A 351 -4.43 -10.45 2.84
C GLY A 351 -5.27 -9.18 2.72
N MET A 352 -4.91 -8.28 1.79
CA MET A 352 -5.67 -7.06 1.55
C MET A 352 -7.04 -7.33 0.94
N LEU A 353 -7.17 -8.33 0.06
CA LEU A 353 -8.46 -8.73 -0.52
C LEU A 353 -9.43 -9.20 0.57
N ILE A 354 -9.00 -10.16 1.40
CA ILE A 354 -9.80 -10.67 2.51
C ILE A 354 -10.12 -9.53 3.49
N GLY A 355 -9.11 -8.72 3.82
CA GLY A 355 -9.24 -7.59 4.73
C GLY A 355 -10.25 -6.54 4.24
N GLY A 356 -10.21 -6.18 2.97
CA GLY A 356 -11.15 -5.24 2.37
C GLY A 356 -12.59 -5.74 2.43
N ILE A 357 -12.82 -7.02 2.13
CA ILE A 357 -14.15 -7.64 2.22
C ILE A 357 -14.65 -7.65 3.67
N ILE A 358 -13.81 -8.07 4.64
CA ILE A 358 -14.17 -8.11 6.05
C ILE A 358 -14.47 -6.70 6.57
N ALA A 359 -13.58 -5.74 6.33
CA ALA A 359 -13.75 -4.36 6.75
C ALA A 359 -15.02 -3.73 6.16
N GLY A 360 -15.31 -4.01 4.87
CA GLY A 360 -16.54 -3.56 4.22
C GLY A 360 -17.81 -4.11 4.84
N LYS A 361 -17.85 -5.41 5.13
CA LYS A 361 -19.00 -6.04 5.79
C LYS A 361 -19.21 -5.49 7.20
N VAL A 362 -18.15 -5.33 7.97
CA VAL A 362 -18.20 -4.76 9.32
C VAL A 362 -18.69 -3.31 9.28
N TYR A 363 -18.13 -2.49 8.40
CA TYR A 363 -18.56 -1.10 8.22
C TYR A 363 -20.03 -1.01 7.86
N ASN A 364 -20.51 -1.78 6.89
CA ASN A 364 -21.90 -1.79 6.45
C ASN A 364 -22.84 -2.30 7.56
N GLY A 365 -22.40 -3.24 8.40
CA GLY A 365 -23.15 -3.70 9.57
C GLY A 365 -23.40 -2.59 10.60
N PHE A 366 -22.38 -1.74 10.85
CA PHE A 366 -22.55 -0.58 11.73
C PHE A 366 -23.34 0.56 11.10
N LYS A 367 -23.11 0.80 9.80
CA LYS A 367 -23.70 1.92 9.07
C LYS A 367 -25.21 1.79 8.92
N GLY A 368 -25.71 0.57 8.67
CA GLY A 368 -27.11 0.34 8.33
C GLY A 368 -27.52 1.13 7.07
N ALA A 369 -28.61 1.90 7.19
CA ALA A 369 -29.14 2.73 6.10
C ALA A 369 -28.50 4.13 6.01
N ALA A 370 -27.66 4.53 6.97
CA ALA A 370 -27.01 5.84 6.96
C ALA A 370 -25.98 5.98 5.84
N THR A 371 -25.61 7.21 5.49
CA THR A 371 -24.57 7.47 4.49
C THR A 371 -23.19 7.08 5.02
N ASP A 372 -22.84 7.51 6.23
CA ASP A 372 -21.57 7.22 6.91
C ASP A 372 -21.82 6.80 8.37
N LEU A 373 -20.77 6.30 9.02
CA LEU A 373 -20.81 6.05 10.45
C LEU A 373 -20.84 7.37 11.24
N THR A 374 -21.70 7.44 12.23
CA THR A 374 -21.63 8.48 13.28
C THR A 374 -20.38 8.31 14.13
N LEU A 375 -19.96 9.36 14.86
CA LEU A 375 -18.82 9.28 15.77
C LEU A 375 -18.97 8.16 16.81
N ALA A 376 -20.19 7.94 17.33
CA ALA A 376 -20.48 6.85 18.26
C ALA A 376 -20.31 5.44 17.61
N GLN A 377 -20.61 5.32 16.31
CA GLN A 377 -20.41 4.07 15.58
C GLN A 377 -18.93 3.85 15.25
N TRP A 378 -18.18 4.91 14.92
CA TRP A 378 -16.72 4.86 14.76
C TRP A 378 -16.02 4.40 16.04
N ALA A 379 -16.49 4.85 17.21
CA ALA A 379 -15.98 4.40 18.51
C ALA A 379 -16.16 2.88 18.73
N LYS A 380 -17.16 2.26 18.09
CA LYS A 380 -17.39 0.80 18.12
C LYS A 380 -16.66 0.06 16.98
N PHE A 381 -16.41 0.73 15.85
CA PHE A 381 -15.73 0.14 14.70
C PHE A 381 -14.23 -0.07 14.96
N TRP A 382 -13.51 0.96 15.41
CA TRP A 382 -12.04 0.92 15.54
C TRP A 382 -11.50 -0.06 16.58
N PRO A 383 -12.20 -0.41 17.70
CA PRO A 383 -11.76 -1.47 18.60
C PRO A 383 -11.63 -2.85 17.93
N LEU A 384 -12.39 -3.13 16.87
CA LEU A 384 -12.35 -4.43 16.19
C LEU A 384 -11.01 -4.70 15.50
N PRO A 385 -10.50 -3.83 14.59
CA PRO A 385 -9.18 -4.01 14.03
C PRO A 385 -8.07 -3.91 15.09
N ALA A 386 -8.24 -3.13 16.18
CA ALA A 386 -7.29 -3.08 17.29
C ALA A 386 -7.18 -4.43 17.99
N ALA A 387 -8.31 -5.03 18.38
CA ALA A 387 -8.35 -6.33 19.06
C ALA A 387 -7.80 -7.44 18.15
N PHE A 388 -8.17 -7.43 16.85
CA PHE A 388 -7.68 -8.42 15.90
C PHE A 388 -6.16 -8.32 15.75
N ALA A 389 -5.60 -7.12 15.54
CA ALA A 389 -4.15 -6.90 15.48
C ALA A 389 -3.46 -7.33 16.76
N GLY A 390 -4.07 -7.09 17.94
CA GLY A 390 -3.57 -7.52 19.25
C GLY A 390 -3.49 -9.04 19.37
N VAL A 391 -4.53 -9.76 18.94
CA VAL A 391 -4.52 -11.23 18.92
C VAL A 391 -3.41 -11.76 18.00
N VAL A 392 -3.27 -11.22 16.78
CA VAL A 392 -2.21 -11.63 15.86
C VAL A 392 -0.83 -11.35 16.46
N MET A 393 -0.63 -10.20 17.09
CA MET A 393 0.62 -9.83 17.78
C MET A 393 0.97 -10.82 18.91
N VAL A 394 0.01 -11.21 19.74
CA VAL A 394 0.23 -12.16 20.84
C VAL A 394 0.59 -13.54 20.28
N LEU A 395 -0.16 -14.04 19.30
CA LEU A 395 0.15 -15.31 18.64
C LEU A 395 1.54 -15.28 18.00
N PHE A 396 1.89 -14.20 17.30
CA PHE A 396 3.22 -14.02 16.74
C PHE A 396 4.31 -14.02 17.82
N ALA A 397 4.11 -13.32 18.93
CA ALA A 397 5.07 -13.26 20.04
C ALA A 397 5.37 -14.65 20.63
N ILE A 398 4.34 -15.50 20.75
CA ILE A 398 4.44 -16.87 21.29
C ILE A 398 5.12 -17.82 20.30
N PHE A 399 4.67 -17.81 19.04
CA PHE A 399 5.05 -18.86 18.08
C PHE A 399 6.24 -18.49 17.19
N PHE A 400 6.53 -17.21 16.96
CA PHE A 400 7.67 -16.80 16.16
C PHE A 400 8.97 -16.88 16.96
N ARG A 401 9.87 -17.75 16.50
CA ARG A 401 11.21 -17.89 17.06
C ARG A 401 12.22 -17.62 15.94
N PRO A 402 12.93 -16.48 15.93
CA PRO A 402 13.98 -16.26 14.94
C PRO A 402 15.03 -17.36 15.11
N GLN A 403 15.37 -18.02 14.01
CA GLN A 403 16.51 -18.92 14.02
C GLN A 403 17.76 -18.06 14.22
N THR A 404 18.53 -18.35 15.26
CA THR A 404 19.87 -17.80 15.42
C THR A 404 20.67 -18.26 14.19
N GLN A 405 21.14 -17.33 13.36
CA GLN A 405 22.14 -17.69 12.35
C GLN A 405 23.35 -18.18 13.11
N GLU A 406 23.67 -19.45 13.05
CA GLU A 406 25.02 -19.92 13.33
C GLU A 406 25.92 -19.12 12.37
N ARG A 407 26.81 -18.30 12.92
CA ARG A 407 27.89 -17.71 12.12
C ARG A 407 28.57 -18.86 11.41
N PRO A 408 28.78 -18.79 10.08
CA PRO A 408 29.63 -19.77 9.42
C PRO A 408 30.92 -19.83 10.23
N THR A 409 31.24 -20.98 10.79
CA THR A 409 32.51 -21.26 11.41
C THR A 409 33.53 -20.89 10.35
N GLN A 410 34.34 -19.86 10.60
CA GLN A 410 35.50 -19.56 9.75
C GLN A 410 36.26 -20.87 9.63
N ALA A 411 36.24 -21.44 8.42
CA ALA A 411 37.07 -22.58 8.11
C ALA A 411 38.49 -22.17 8.52
N SER A 412 39.03 -22.85 9.52
CA SER A 412 40.42 -22.71 9.96
C SER A 412 41.30 -22.77 8.72
N ALA A 413 42.02 -21.67 8.46
CA ALA A 413 43.02 -21.65 7.40
C ALA A 413 43.96 -22.86 7.60
N PRO A 414 44.28 -23.62 6.54
CA PRO A 414 45.26 -24.70 6.65
C PRO A 414 46.58 -24.09 7.10
N THR A 415 47.13 -24.62 8.19
CA THR A 415 48.49 -24.32 8.65
C THR A 415 49.48 -24.63 7.52
N PRO A 416 50.35 -23.69 7.13
CA PRO A 416 51.39 -24.00 6.16
C PRO A 416 52.38 -25.00 6.77
N SER A 417 52.56 -26.11 6.06
CA SER A 417 53.61 -27.11 6.31
C SER A 417 54.97 -26.65 5.84
#